data_91f0d28b417a35b9e272bba4e8bf5ee1
#
_entry.id   91f0d28b417a35b9e272bba4e8bf5ee1
#
_cell.length_a   1.000
_cell.length_b   1.000
_cell.length_c   1.000
_cell.angle_alpha   90.00
_cell.angle_beta   90.00
_cell.angle_gamma   90.00
#
_symmetry.space_group_name_H-M   'P 1'
#
loop_
_entity.id
_entity.type
_entity.pdbx_description
1 polymer ?
#
loop_
_entity_poly.entity_id
_entity_poly.type
_entity_poly.pdbx_seq_one_letter_code
_entity_poly.pdbx_strand_id
1 'polypeptide(L)'
;MKIKKISKRKVILSFIVGSLLMFSIIASILSVFTKVIVLNPKTYINMLEEKETHRQIYEFLEGNLEYALTINNIPSSVKDGVISQDELVHEVNSVIINNVNYFITRINEIKPVDTEKYLNRLNENLDTYIRDNSIHIDSNIQSELDTLKSDISQIIKSELEIINSDVIINSSISTVLSKITSLFARTLYLIPIILVVAFTLILVFIWRNDIRIIFQWIGNSIIAAGLFIFIIFFSGYISGFYNNVIIDIVYLREFIASLIKRWTIILSLSGLISIIVGFLMLIPIIKNYIKRSKMVRKNL
;
A
#
# COMPACT_ATOMS: atom_id res chain seq x y z
N MET A 1 -47.77 31.71 -5.43
CA MET A 1 -46.32 31.50 -5.10
C MET A 1 -45.51 31.71 -6.37
N LYS A 2 -44.77 32.80 -6.54
CA LYS A 2 -43.97 33.05 -7.76
C LYS A 2 -42.85 32.04 -7.82
N ILE A 3 -42.88 31.14 -8.83
CA ILE A 3 -41.79 30.22 -9.12
C ILE A 3 -40.62 31.08 -9.58
N LYS A 4 -39.63 31.23 -8.70
CA LYS A 4 -38.41 31.99 -8.99
C LYS A 4 -37.69 31.33 -10.15
N LYS A 5 -37.71 31.96 -11.34
CA LYS A 5 -37.08 31.42 -12.56
C LYS A 5 -35.58 31.26 -12.31
N ILE A 6 -35.14 30.03 -12.17
CA ILE A 6 -33.72 29.70 -11.97
C ILE A 6 -32.94 30.11 -13.22
N SER A 7 -31.89 30.91 -13.05
CA SER A 7 -31.04 31.32 -14.17
C SER A 7 -30.31 30.13 -14.79
N LYS A 8 -30.47 29.90 -16.09
CA LYS A 8 -29.76 28.84 -16.83
C LYS A 8 -28.23 28.90 -16.61
N ARG A 9 -27.67 30.11 -16.51
CA ARG A 9 -26.24 30.34 -16.25
C ARG A 9 -25.82 29.75 -14.89
N LYS A 10 -26.64 29.92 -13.83
CA LYS A 10 -26.34 29.35 -12.50
C LYS A 10 -26.35 27.84 -12.53
N VAL A 11 -27.26 27.21 -13.25
CA VAL A 11 -27.36 25.75 -13.37
C VAL A 11 -26.14 25.18 -14.11
N ILE A 12 -25.75 25.80 -15.23
CA ILE A 12 -24.57 25.36 -15.99
C ILE A 12 -23.30 25.51 -15.14
N LEU A 13 -23.13 26.64 -14.49
CA LEU A 13 -21.98 26.89 -13.60
C LEU A 13 -21.93 25.86 -12.44
N SER A 14 -23.09 25.57 -11.84
CA SER A 14 -23.16 24.58 -10.76
C SER A 14 -22.87 23.17 -11.24
N PHE A 15 -23.24 22.82 -12.48
CA PHE A 15 -22.89 21.53 -13.07
C PHE A 15 -21.37 21.41 -13.25
N ILE A 16 -20.70 22.42 -13.79
CA ILE A 16 -19.25 22.45 -13.93
C ILE A 16 -18.56 22.33 -12.56
N VAL A 17 -18.96 23.19 -11.60
CA VAL A 17 -18.37 23.18 -10.26
C VAL A 17 -18.66 21.86 -9.52
N GLY A 18 -19.86 21.30 -9.66
CA GLY A 18 -20.24 20.01 -9.10
C GLY A 18 -19.41 18.84 -9.65
N SER A 19 -19.14 18.86 -10.98
CA SER A 19 -18.25 17.87 -11.60
C SER A 19 -16.82 18.02 -11.09
N LEU A 20 -16.29 19.25 -10.99
CA LEU A 20 -14.96 19.49 -10.42
C LEU A 20 -14.89 19.06 -8.95
N LEU A 21 -15.95 19.30 -8.18
CA LEU A 21 -16.08 18.84 -6.80
C LEU A 21 -16.04 17.30 -6.73
N MET A 22 -16.77 16.61 -7.62
CA MET A 22 -16.75 15.15 -7.70
C MET A 22 -15.31 14.62 -7.92
N PHE A 23 -14.59 15.15 -8.92
CA PHE A 23 -13.21 14.74 -9.18
C PHE A 23 -12.27 15.07 -8.01
N SER A 24 -12.48 16.21 -7.34
CA SER A 24 -11.68 16.57 -6.15
C SER A 24 -11.94 15.63 -4.98
N ILE A 25 -13.17 15.14 -4.80
CA ILE A 25 -13.51 14.14 -3.77
C ILE A 25 -12.82 12.82 -4.09
N ILE A 26 -12.89 12.34 -5.35
CA ILE A 26 -12.19 11.12 -5.79
C ILE A 26 -10.69 11.25 -5.50
N ALA A 27 -10.09 12.35 -5.95
CA ALA A 27 -8.67 12.61 -5.72
C ALA A 27 -8.32 12.70 -4.23
N SER A 28 -9.20 13.28 -3.39
CA SER A 28 -9.00 13.34 -1.94
C SER A 28 -9.00 11.97 -1.30
N ILE A 29 -9.96 11.10 -1.65
CA ILE A 29 -10.04 9.73 -1.12
C ILE A 29 -8.77 8.96 -1.49
N LEU A 30 -8.36 9.00 -2.77
CA LEU A 30 -7.15 8.34 -3.24
C LEU A 30 -5.88 8.91 -2.58
N SER A 31 -5.83 10.22 -2.38
CA SER A 31 -4.69 10.89 -1.73
C SER A 31 -4.56 10.51 -0.26
N VAL A 32 -5.66 10.51 0.48
CA VAL A 32 -5.67 10.08 1.89
C VAL A 32 -5.32 8.60 1.99
N PHE A 33 -5.89 7.75 1.13
CA PHE A 33 -5.57 6.33 1.07
C PHE A 33 -4.07 6.12 0.83
N THR A 34 -3.49 6.78 -0.17
CA THR A 34 -2.05 6.68 -0.46
C THR A 34 -1.21 7.12 0.74
N LYS A 35 -1.55 8.25 1.38
CA LYS A 35 -0.80 8.78 2.53
C LYS A 35 -0.88 7.87 3.75
N VAL A 36 -2.08 7.37 4.07
CA VAL A 36 -2.35 6.67 5.34
C VAL A 36 -2.06 5.17 5.23
N ILE A 37 -2.26 4.58 4.04
CA ILE A 37 -2.17 3.13 3.84
C ILE A 37 -0.91 2.77 3.05
N VAL A 38 -0.74 3.33 1.82
CA VAL A 38 0.35 2.93 0.92
C VAL A 38 1.72 3.41 1.43
N LEU A 39 1.80 4.64 1.94
CA LEU A 39 3.04 5.22 2.47
C LEU A 39 3.23 4.97 3.98
N ASN A 40 2.57 3.97 4.55
CA ASN A 40 2.70 3.61 5.95
C ASN A 40 3.39 2.24 6.09
N PRO A 41 4.63 2.18 6.62
CA PRO A 41 5.34 0.91 6.78
C PRO A 41 4.57 -0.12 7.60
N LYS A 42 3.82 0.33 8.61
CA LYS A 42 3.03 -0.56 9.47
C LYS A 42 1.97 -1.35 8.71
N THR A 43 1.47 -0.82 7.58
CA THR A 43 0.51 -1.55 6.75
C THR A 43 1.11 -2.85 6.22
N TYR A 44 2.36 -2.80 5.81
CA TYR A 44 3.09 -3.96 5.26
C TYR A 44 3.49 -4.93 6.37
N ILE A 45 4.03 -4.42 7.49
CA ILE A 45 4.44 -5.23 8.62
C ILE A 45 3.27 -6.02 9.21
N ASN A 46 2.14 -5.34 9.48
CA ASN A 46 0.94 -6.02 9.99
C ASN A 46 0.41 -7.08 9.00
N MET A 47 0.58 -6.86 7.70
CA MET A 47 0.17 -7.85 6.71
C MET A 47 1.09 -9.08 6.70
N LEU A 48 2.40 -8.89 6.88
CA LEU A 48 3.34 -10.00 7.03
C LEU A 48 3.03 -10.86 8.26
N GLU A 49 2.68 -10.21 9.37
CA GLU A 49 2.28 -10.89 10.61
C GLU A 49 0.97 -11.65 10.43
N GLU A 50 -0.09 -10.99 9.90
CA GLU A 50 -1.40 -11.61 9.65
C GLU A 50 -1.33 -12.85 8.74
N LYS A 51 -0.34 -12.92 7.85
CA LYS A 51 -0.15 -14.01 6.88
C LYS A 51 0.92 -15.00 7.27
N GLU A 52 1.48 -14.84 8.45
CA GLU A 52 2.62 -15.65 8.90
C GLU A 52 3.77 -15.67 7.87
N THR A 53 3.89 -14.60 7.07
CA THR A 53 4.85 -14.52 5.97
C THR A 53 6.27 -14.57 6.49
N HIS A 54 6.54 -14.02 7.69
CA HIS A 54 7.84 -14.12 8.33
C HIS A 54 8.26 -15.57 8.57
N ARG A 55 7.31 -16.44 8.99
CA ARG A 55 7.60 -17.87 9.16
C ARG A 55 7.90 -18.54 7.83
N GLN A 56 7.15 -18.21 6.79
CA GLN A 56 7.38 -18.76 5.44
C GLN A 56 8.74 -18.32 4.88
N ILE A 57 9.13 -17.05 5.08
CA ILE A 57 10.46 -16.56 4.71
C ILE A 57 11.54 -17.31 5.47
N TYR A 58 11.35 -17.51 6.79
CA TYR A 58 12.30 -18.24 7.63
C TYR A 58 12.47 -19.69 7.17
N GLU A 59 11.38 -20.42 6.97
CA GLU A 59 11.40 -21.82 6.49
C GLU A 59 12.07 -21.93 5.12
N PHE A 60 11.84 -20.95 4.23
CA PHE A 60 12.45 -20.92 2.90
C PHE A 60 13.94 -20.62 2.98
N LEU A 61 14.35 -19.66 3.81
CA LEU A 61 15.76 -19.37 4.07
C LEU A 61 16.50 -20.58 4.65
N GLU A 62 15.93 -21.21 5.69
CA GLU A 62 16.48 -22.42 6.31
C GLU A 62 16.65 -23.55 5.28
N GLY A 63 15.66 -23.76 4.41
CA GLY A 63 15.73 -24.75 3.34
C GLY A 63 16.82 -24.44 2.31
N ASN A 64 17.00 -23.17 1.93
CA ASN A 64 18.04 -22.76 0.98
C ASN A 64 19.44 -22.88 1.60
N LEU A 65 19.60 -22.54 2.88
CA LEU A 65 20.87 -22.75 3.61
C LEU A 65 21.22 -24.25 3.70
N GLU A 66 20.25 -25.07 4.07
CA GLU A 66 20.42 -26.53 4.13
C GLU A 66 20.80 -27.13 2.76
N TYR A 67 20.13 -26.67 1.70
CA TYR A 67 20.46 -27.11 0.35
C TYR A 67 21.89 -26.70 -0.03
N ALA A 68 22.28 -25.45 0.21
CA ALA A 68 23.63 -24.95 -0.09
C ALA A 68 24.73 -25.72 0.67
N LEU A 69 24.50 -26.07 1.92
CA LEU A 69 25.43 -26.90 2.70
C LEU A 69 25.50 -28.35 2.17
N THR A 70 24.33 -28.96 1.90
CA THR A 70 24.23 -30.36 1.49
C THR A 70 24.91 -30.63 0.14
N ILE A 71 24.75 -29.75 -0.86
CA ILE A 71 25.41 -29.87 -2.16
C ILE A 71 26.94 -29.77 -2.05
N ASN A 72 27.45 -29.13 -0.99
CA ASN A 72 28.88 -29.05 -0.68
C ASN A 72 29.34 -30.12 0.32
N ASN A 73 28.54 -31.19 0.56
CA ASN A 73 28.81 -32.27 1.50
C ASN A 73 29.07 -31.81 2.95
N ILE A 74 28.49 -30.69 3.35
CA ILE A 74 28.57 -30.14 4.71
C ILE A 74 27.26 -30.47 5.44
N PRO A 75 27.32 -30.96 6.69
CA PRO A 75 26.11 -31.26 7.45
C PRO A 75 25.23 -30.03 7.65
N SER A 76 23.91 -30.24 7.58
CA SER A 76 22.93 -29.17 7.77
C SER A 76 22.98 -28.52 9.15
N SER A 77 23.50 -29.22 10.17
CA SER A 77 23.70 -28.68 11.53
C SER A 77 24.63 -27.45 11.58
N VAL A 78 25.46 -27.24 10.54
CA VAL A 78 26.32 -26.05 10.45
C VAL A 78 25.51 -24.74 10.31
N LYS A 79 24.27 -24.82 9.82
CA LYS A 79 23.38 -23.64 9.76
C LYS A 79 22.75 -23.27 11.10
N ASP A 80 22.78 -24.16 12.09
CA ASP A 80 22.09 -23.98 13.36
C ASP A 80 22.55 -22.70 14.10
N GLY A 81 21.62 -21.84 14.44
CA GLY A 81 21.91 -20.59 15.11
C GLY A 81 22.53 -19.48 14.25
N VAL A 82 22.71 -19.69 12.92
CA VAL A 82 23.19 -18.64 12.00
C VAL A 82 22.22 -17.45 11.99
N ILE A 83 20.94 -17.74 11.87
CA ILE A 83 19.86 -16.72 12.00
C ILE A 83 18.71 -17.31 12.81
N SER A 84 18.20 -16.52 13.75
CA SER A 84 16.96 -16.89 14.45
C SER A 84 15.73 -16.29 13.78
N GLN A 85 14.56 -16.88 14.05
CA GLN A 85 13.31 -16.37 13.52
C GLN A 85 13.04 -14.92 13.97
N ASP A 86 13.37 -14.58 15.22
CA ASP A 86 13.17 -13.22 15.76
C ASP A 86 14.10 -12.21 15.08
N GLU A 87 15.35 -12.59 14.80
CA GLU A 87 16.27 -11.75 14.05
C GLU A 87 15.78 -11.52 12.63
N LEU A 88 15.27 -12.57 11.96
CA LEU A 88 14.69 -12.45 10.62
C LEU A 88 13.51 -11.49 10.61
N VAL A 89 12.57 -11.60 11.55
CA VAL A 89 11.43 -10.69 11.69
C VAL A 89 11.92 -9.25 11.84
N HIS A 90 12.92 -9.02 12.68
CA HIS A 90 13.48 -7.69 12.90
C HIS A 90 14.10 -7.12 11.62
N GLU A 91 14.91 -7.91 10.90
CA GLU A 91 15.58 -7.47 9.67
C GLU A 91 14.57 -7.17 8.55
N VAL A 92 13.63 -8.08 8.29
CA VAL A 92 12.59 -7.90 7.27
C VAL A 92 11.77 -6.64 7.56
N ASN A 93 11.37 -6.42 8.80
CA ASN A 93 10.64 -5.22 9.20
C ASN A 93 11.49 -3.96 9.02
N SER A 94 12.77 -4.01 9.36
CA SER A 94 13.72 -2.91 9.17
C SER A 94 13.89 -2.55 7.70
N VAL A 95 14.04 -3.54 6.83
CA VAL A 95 14.12 -3.34 5.35
C VAL A 95 12.86 -2.65 4.85
N ILE A 96 11.67 -3.09 5.25
CA ILE A 96 10.40 -2.47 4.85
C ILE A 96 10.33 -1.01 5.32
N ILE A 97 10.66 -0.75 6.59
CA ILE A 97 10.65 0.60 7.16
C ILE A 97 11.60 1.50 6.38
N ASN A 98 12.82 1.04 6.11
CA ASN A 98 13.83 1.80 5.41
C ASN A 98 13.41 2.10 3.96
N ASN A 99 12.90 1.09 3.24
CA ASN A 99 12.45 1.24 1.87
C ASN A 99 11.27 2.22 1.76
N VAL A 100 10.24 2.09 2.61
CA VAL A 100 9.11 3.01 2.60
C VAL A 100 9.54 4.42 2.99
N ASN A 101 10.40 4.56 4.01
CA ASN A 101 10.90 5.86 4.45
C ASN A 101 11.78 6.53 3.37
N TYR A 102 12.57 5.78 2.62
CA TYR A 102 13.30 6.31 1.47
C TYR A 102 12.37 6.98 0.46
N PHE A 103 11.27 6.35 0.11
CA PHE A 103 10.28 6.94 -0.80
C PHE A 103 9.58 8.17 -0.22
N ILE A 104 9.41 8.25 1.10
CA ILE A 104 8.73 9.37 1.77
C ILE A 104 9.66 10.56 2.00
N THR A 105 10.87 10.32 2.52
CA THR A 105 11.74 11.37 3.05
C THR A 105 12.91 11.70 2.14
N ARG A 106 13.40 10.76 1.37
CA ARG A 106 14.64 10.80 0.59
C ARG A 106 15.88 11.12 1.42
N ILE A 107 15.78 11.10 2.74
CA ILE A 107 16.87 11.48 3.65
C ILE A 107 17.71 10.26 4.01
N ASN A 108 17.09 9.08 4.03
CA ASN A 108 17.77 7.84 4.39
C ASN A 108 18.27 7.16 3.12
N GLU A 109 19.55 6.81 3.11
CA GLU A 109 20.07 5.85 2.14
C GLU A 109 19.42 4.49 2.40
N ILE A 110 19.05 3.80 1.34
CA ILE A 110 18.65 2.40 1.46
C ILE A 110 19.92 1.65 1.86
N LYS A 111 19.91 1.11 3.07
CA LYS A 111 21.02 0.29 3.55
C LYS A 111 20.75 -1.16 3.18
N PRO A 112 21.66 -1.81 2.44
CA PRO A 112 21.56 -3.24 2.22
C PRO A 112 21.59 -3.97 3.57
N VAL A 113 21.04 -5.19 3.60
CA VAL A 113 21.12 -6.03 4.78
C VAL A 113 22.58 -6.34 5.09
N ASP A 114 22.97 -6.15 6.35
CA ASP A 114 24.28 -6.56 6.84
C ASP A 114 24.31 -8.07 7.05
N THR A 115 24.96 -8.78 6.14
CA THR A 115 25.10 -10.23 6.21
C THR A 115 26.33 -10.68 7.00
N GLU A 116 27.27 -9.77 7.34
CA GLU A 116 28.54 -10.14 8.01
C GLU A 116 28.32 -10.85 9.34
N LYS A 117 27.36 -10.40 10.14
CA LYS A 117 27.04 -11.03 11.42
C LYS A 117 26.59 -12.50 11.29
N TYR A 118 25.86 -12.82 10.23
CA TYR A 118 25.40 -14.18 9.95
C TYR A 118 26.52 -15.02 9.39
N LEU A 119 27.34 -14.45 8.51
CA LEU A 119 28.52 -15.14 7.98
C LEU A 119 29.55 -15.43 9.07
N ASN A 120 29.72 -14.54 10.05
CA ASN A 120 30.62 -14.80 11.19
C ASN A 120 30.16 -16.01 12.00
N ARG A 121 28.85 -16.12 12.31
CA ARG A 121 28.31 -17.31 12.99
C ARG A 121 28.45 -18.57 12.14
N LEU A 122 28.19 -18.49 10.84
CA LEU A 122 28.42 -19.61 9.94
C LEU A 122 29.89 -20.05 9.93
N ASN A 123 30.83 -19.08 9.90
CA ASN A 123 32.26 -19.38 9.96
C ASN A 123 32.64 -20.09 11.26
N GLU A 124 32.16 -19.61 12.39
CA GLU A 124 32.37 -20.26 13.69
C GLU A 124 31.87 -21.71 13.71
N ASN A 125 30.70 -21.95 13.11
CA ASN A 125 30.13 -23.30 13.00
C ASN A 125 30.95 -24.16 12.03
N LEU A 126 31.38 -23.63 10.88
CA LEU A 126 32.24 -24.31 9.90
C LEU A 126 33.59 -24.65 10.51
N ASP A 127 34.24 -23.70 11.18
CA ASP A 127 35.54 -23.94 11.83
C ASP A 127 35.44 -25.02 12.90
N THR A 128 34.33 -25.05 13.65
CA THR A 128 34.06 -26.10 14.63
C THR A 128 33.89 -27.46 13.94
N TYR A 129 33.09 -27.52 12.88
CA TYR A 129 32.90 -28.75 12.09
C TYR A 129 34.20 -29.26 11.49
N ILE A 130 35.03 -28.40 10.90
CA ILE A 130 36.33 -28.74 10.29
C ILE A 130 37.28 -29.30 11.34
N ARG A 131 37.37 -28.64 12.51
CA ARG A 131 38.21 -29.06 13.61
C ARG A 131 37.80 -30.41 14.19
N ASP A 132 36.49 -30.59 14.46
CA ASP A 132 35.96 -31.79 15.12
C ASP A 132 36.07 -33.04 14.21
N ASN A 133 36.05 -32.82 12.89
CA ASN A 133 36.23 -33.90 11.91
C ASN A 133 37.66 -34.03 11.37
N SER A 134 38.60 -33.24 11.90
CA SER A 134 40.03 -33.25 11.49
C SER A 134 40.21 -33.08 9.97
N ILE A 135 39.38 -32.19 9.34
CA ILE A 135 39.44 -31.97 7.90
C ILE A 135 40.68 -31.11 7.60
N HIS A 136 41.52 -31.63 6.70
CA HIS A 136 42.69 -30.87 6.23
C HIS A 136 42.27 -29.88 5.14
N ILE A 137 42.47 -28.59 5.36
CA ILE A 137 42.15 -27.55 4.40
C ILE A 137 43.34 -27.33 3.48
N ASP A 138 43.17 -27.70 2.22
CA ASP A 138 44.07 -27.31 1.14
C ASP A 138 43.52 -26.08 0.38
N SER A 139 44.26 -25.62 -0.64
CA SER A 139 43.86 -24.40 -1.42
C SER A 139 42.53 -24.62 -2.19
N ASN A 140 42.19 -25.86 -2.56
CA ASN A 140 40.96 -26.15 -3.30
C ASN A 140 39.77 -26.09 -2.35
N ILE A 141 39.86 -26.74 -1.20
CA ILE A 141 38.82 -26.71 -0.16
C ILE A 141 38.59 -25.28 0.32
N GLN A 142 39.67 -24.48 0.49
CA GLN A 142 39.54 -23.06 0.85
C GLN A 142 38.74 -22.27 -0.20
N SER A 143 39.01 -22.47 -1.49
CA SER A 143 38.25 -21.82 -2.56
C SER A 143 36.79 -22.23 -2.60
N GLU A 144 36.48 -23.51 -2.35
CA GLU A 144 35.11 -24.00 -2.25
C GLU A 144 34.38 -23.39 -1.06
N LEU A 145 35.02 -23.28 0.10
CA LEU A 145 34.47 -22.64 1.28
C LEU A 145 34.19 -21.14 1.05
N ASP A 146 35.08 -20.44 0.38
CA ASP A 146 34.90 -19.02 0.07
C ASP A 146 33.72 -18.80 -0.91
N THR A 147 33.58 -19.70 -1.89
CA THR A 147 32.41 -19.72 -2.79
C THR A 147 31.12 -19.98 -2.03
N LEU A 148 31.08 -21.02 -1.19
CA LEU A 148 29.94 -21.32 -0.34
C LEU A 148 29.53 -20.14 0.54
N LYS A 149 30.49 -19.46 1.17
CA LYS A 149 30.21 -18.25 2.00
C LYS A 149 29.60 -17.14 1.17
N SER A 150 30.09 -16.93 -0.04
CA SER A 150 29.53 -15.96 -0.98
C SER A 150 28.09 -16.32 -1.35
N ASP A 151 27.82 -17.59 -1.66
CA ASP A 151 26.49 -18.06 -2.03
C ASP A 151 25.52 -17.91 -0.85
N ILE A 152 25.92 -18.30 0.36
CA ILE A 152 25.12 -18.16 1.57
C ILE A 152 24.84 -16.69 1.87
N SER A 153 25.84 -15.79 1.71
CA SER A 153 25.61 -14.35 1.86
C SER A 153 24.55 -13.85 0.89
N GLN A 154 24.60 -14.30 -0.34
CA GLN A 154 23.61 -13.92 -1.36
C GLN A 154 22.22 -14.48 -1.04
N ILE A 155 22.13 -15.73 -0.58
CA ILE A 155 20.87 -16.34 -0.12
C ILE A 155 20.26 -15.51 1.01
N ILE A 156 21.02 -15.23 2.07
CA ILE A 156 20.54 -14.44 3.21
C ILE A 156 20.08 -13.05 2.74
N LYS A 157 20.87 -12.39 1.90
CA LYS A 157 20.54 -11.07 1.37
C LYS A 157 19.24 -11.11 0.56
N SER A 158 19.09 -12.06 -0.35
CA SER A 158 17.90 -12.16 -1.21
C SER A 158 16.62 -12.45 -0.44
N GLU A 159 16.69 -13.24 0.62
CA GLU A 159 15.50 -13.59 1.41
C GLU A 159 15.11 -12.49 2.42
N LEU A 160 16.07 -11.76 2.95
CA LEU A 160 15.79 -10.65 3.86
C LEU A 160 15.37 -9.37 3.13
N GLU A 161 15.85 -9.17 1.91
CA GLU A 161 15.46 -8.06 1.05
C GLU A 161 14.25 -8.42 0.21
N ILE A 162 13.04 -8.39 0.78
CA ILE A 162 11.77 -8.64 0.05
C ILE A 162 11.66 -7.78 -1.21
N ILE A 163 12.22 -6.59 -1.19
CA ILE A 163 12.40 -5.72 -2.35
C ILE A 163 13.89 -5.46 -2.46
N ASN A 164 14.49 -5.95 -3.53
CA ASN A 164 15.94 -5.82 -3.74
C ASN A 164 16.36 -4.34 -3.73
N SER A 165 17.14 -3.97 -2.72
CA SER A 165 17.61 -2.61 -2.48
C SER A 165 18.43 -2.09 -3.66
N ASP A 166 19.24 -2.92 -4.29
CA ASP A 166 20.07 -2.57 -5.43
C ASP A 166 19.24 -2.17 -6.66
N VAL A 167 18.09 -2.84 -6.88
CA VAL A 167 17.15 -2.46 -7.95
C VAL A 167 16.51 -1.11 -7.68
N ILE A 168 16.20 -0.81 -6.42
CA ILE A 168 15.63 0.48 -6.02
C ILE A 168 16.67 1.59 -6.19
N ILE A 169 17.90 1.38 -5.72
CA ILE A 169 18.96 2.38 -5.73
C ILE A 169 19.38 2.73 -7.17
N ASN A 170 19.57 1.73 -8.01
CA ASN A 170 20.12 1.88 -9.36
C ASN A 170 19.07 2.24 -10.43
N SER A 171 17.79 2.24 -10.10
CA SER A 171 16.75 2.56 -11.05
C SER A 171 16.51 4.07 -11.17
N SER A 172 16.63 4.62 -12.39
CA SER A 172 16.22 6.00 -12.70
C SER A 172 14.75 6.24 -12.37
N ILE A 173 13.92 5.22 -12.49
CA ILE A 173 12.50 5.25 -12.16
C ILE A 173 12.29 5.47 -10.64
N SER A 174 13.10 4.81 -9.80
CA SER A 174 12.98 4.97 -8.34
C SER A 174 13.31 6.39 -7.90
N THR A 175 14.30 7.04 -8.53
CA THR A 175 14.64 8.43 -8.27
C THR A 175 13.48 9.39 -8.59
N VAL A 176 12.81 9.19 -9.72
CA VAL A 176 11.63 9.97 -10.10
C VAL A 176 10.48 9.68 -9.15
N LEU A 177 10.21 8.39 -8.89
CA LEU A 177 9.15 7.95 -8.00
C LEU A 177 9.33 8.49 -6.59
N SER A 178 10.55 8.44 -6.03
CA SER A 178 10.84 8.98 -4.70
C SER A 178 10.67 10.51 -4.63
N LYS A 179 10.97 11.25 -5.73
CA LYS A 179 10.66 12.69 -5.80
C LYS A 179 9.16 12.95 -5.71
N ILE A 180 8.39 12.24 -6.50
CA ILE A 180 6.93 12.39 -6.56
C ILE A 180 6.31 11.99 -5.22
N THR A 181 6.69 10.84 -4.66
CA THR A 181 6.13 10.34 -3.40
C THR A 181 6.51 11.21 -2.21
N SER A 182 7.73 11.75 -2.16
CA SER A 182 8.14 12.65 -1.08
C SER A 182 7.40 13.99 -1.10
N LEU A 183 7.20 14.58 -2.29
CA LEU A 183 6.37 15.77 -2.45
C LEU A 183 4.91 15.47 -2.10
N PHE A 184 4.40 14.34 -2.56
CA PHE A 184 3.05 13.88 -2.25
C PHE A 184 2.86 13.69 -0.74
N ALA A 185 3.77 12.97 -0.08
CA ALA A 185 3.70 12.71 1.34
C ALA A 185 3.75 13.98 2.21
N ARG A 186 4.41 15.03 1.74
CA ARG A 186 4.54 16.31 2.48
C ARG A 186 3.35 17.24 2.26
N THR A 187 2.98 17.51 1.02
CA THR A 187 2.08 18.62 0.69
C THR A 187 1.02 18.30 -0.35
N LEU A 188 1.36 17.55 -1.39
CA LEU A 188 0.47 17.38 -2.55
C LEU A 188 -0.83 16.65 -2.18
N TYR A 189 -0.83 15.78 -1.17
CA TYR A 189 -2.03 15.09 -0.72
C TYR A 189 -3.10 16.03 -0.16
N LEU A 190 -2.72 17.25 0.27
CA LEU A 190 -3.66 18.25 0.76
C LEU A 190 -4.37 19.02 -0.35
N ILE A 191 -3.78 19.10 -1.56
CA ILE A 191 -4.34 19.87 -2.67
C ILE A 191 -5.75 19.44 -3.01
N PRO A 192 -6.08 18.16 -3.22
CA PRO A 192 -7.44 17.75 -3.50
C PRO A 192 -8.43 18.11 -2.38
N ILE A 193 -8.00 18.03 -1.13
CA ILE A 193 -8.82 18.38 0.04
C ILE A 193 -9.14 19.88 0.03
N ILE A 194 -8.14 20.72 -0.25
CA ILE A 194 -8.33 22.17 -0.40
C ILE A 194 -9.30 22.48 -1.54
N LEU A 195 -9.18 21.78 -2.67
CA LEU A 195 -10.08 21.93 -3.81
C LEU A 195 -11.52 21.53 -3.46
N VAL A 196 -11.74 20.48 -2.66
CA VAL A 196 -13.09 20.12 -2.17
C VAL A 196 -13.69 21.27 -1.38
N VAL A 197 -12.93 21.87 -0.47
CA VAL A 197 -13.39 23.03 0.30
C VAL A 197 -13.68 24.23 -0.62
N ALA A 198 -12.77 24.54 -1.54
CA ALA A 198 -12.92 25.66 -2.46
C ALA A 198 -14.17 25.53 -3.35
N PHE A 199 -14.38 24.38 -4.01
CA PHE A 199 -15.54 24.14 -4.84
C PHE A 199 -16.85 24.10 -4.06
N THR A 200 -16.81 23.59 -2.82
CA THR A 200 -17.95 23.68 -1.90
C THR A 200 -18.32 25.14 -1.60
N LEU A 201 -17.33 25.97 -1.28
CA LEU A 201 -17.57 27.41 -1.03
C LEU A 201 -18.10 28.13 -2.27
N ILE A 202 -17.61 27.79 -3.45
CA ILE A 202 -18.14 28.36 -4.71
C ILE A 202 -19.62 27.98 -4.88
N LEU A 203 -20.02 26.73 -4.63
CA LEU A 203 -21.44 26.32 -4.68
C LEU A 203 -22.28 27.08 -3.66
N VAL A 204 -21.77 27.28 -2.43
CA VAL A 204 -22.43 28.07 -1.39
C VAL A 204 -22.61 29.52 -1.86
N PHE A 205 -21.59 30.12 -2.47
CA PHE A 205 -21.67 31.47 -3.00
C PHE A 205 -22.71 31.64 -4.13
N ILE A 206 -22.74 30.69 -5.09
CA ILE A 206 -23.70 30.68 -6.19
C ILE A 206 -25.14 30.60 -5.67
N TRP A 207 -25.39 29.79 -4.64
CA TRP A 207 -26.71 29.47 -4.11
C TRP A 207 -26.95 29.97 -2.68
N ARG A 208 -26.24 31.03 -2.24
CA ARG A 208 -26.30 31.58 -0.87
C ARG A 208 -27.70 31.78 -0.30
N ASN A 209 -28.70 31.96 -1.18
CA ASN A 209 -30.08 32.19 -0.79
C ASN A 209 -30.94 30.93 -0.80
N ASP A 210 -30.39 29.78 -1.17
CA ASP A 210 -31.12 28.50 -1.23
C ASP A 210 -30.22 27.31 -0.81
N ILE A 211 -30.18 27.12 0.48
CA ILE A 211 -29.37 26.07 1.12
C ILE A 211 -29.72 24.66 0.61
N ARG A 212 -30.96 24.44 0.13
CA ARG A 212 -31.39 23.13 -0.35
C ARG A 212 -30.68 22.76 -1.66
N ILE A 213 -30.53 23.74 -2.55
CA ILE A 213 -29.82 23.54 -3.82
C ILE A 213 -28.34 23.26 -3.55
N ILE A 214 -27.75 23.92 -2.53
CA ILE A 214 -26.37 23.67 -2.12
C ILE A 214 -26.20 22.19 -1.70
N PHE A 215 -27.03 21.72 -0.78
CA PHE A 215 -26.99 20.31 -0.33
C PHE A 215 -27.24 19.32 -1.47
N GLN A 216 -28.10 19.68 -2.45
CA GLN A 216 -28.36 18.85 -3.61
C GLN A 216 -27.11 18.71 -4.48
N TRP A 217 -26.41 19.80 -4.81
CA TRP A 217 -25.21 19.73 -5.62
C TRP A 217 -24.06 19.00 -4.91
N ILE A 218 -23.84 19.32 -3.64
CA ILE A 218 -22.78 18.67 -2.86
C ILE A 218 -23.10 17.18 -2.68
N GLY A 219 -24.32 16.83 -2.26
CA GLY A 219 -24.74 15.45 -2.07
C GLY A 219 -24.62 14.61 -3.33
N ASN A 220 -25.06 15.16 -4.49
CA ASN A 220 -24.93 14.47 -5.77
C ASN A 220 -23.46 14.27 -6.17
N SER A 221 -22.60 15.27 -5.94
CA SER A 221 -21.16 15.13 -6.23
C SER A 221 -20.51 14.06 -5.37
N ILE A 222 -20.87 13.97 -4.08
CA ILE A 222 -20.36 12.95 -3.16
C ILE A 222 -20.85 11.56 -3.57
N ILE A 223 -22.14 11.41 -3.93
CA ILE A 223 -22.70 10.13 -4.42
C ILE A 223 -22.00 9.71 -5.69
N ALA A 224 -21.85 10.61 -6.66
CA ALA A 224 -21.20 10.29 -7.94
C ALA A 224 -19.74 9.88 -7.75
N ALA A 225 -18.99 10.58 -6.88
CA ALA A 225 -17.62 10.22 -6.52
C ALA A 225 -17.55 8.84 -5.84
N GLY A 226 -18.45 8.62 -4.88
CA GLY A 226 -18.54 7.35 -4.16
C GLY A 226 -18.89 6.17 -5.08
N LEU A 227 -19.86 6.35 -6.00
CA LEU A 227 -20.22 5.33 -6.99
C LEU A 227 -19.05 5.01 -7.92
N PHE A 228 -18.33 6.02 -8.38
CA PHE A 228 -17.17 5.81 -9.24
C PHE A 228 -16.09 4.95 -8.55
N ILE A 229 -15.72 5.30 -7.33
CA ILE A 229 -14.74 4.54 -6.55
C ILE A 229 -15.28 3.13 -6.24
N PHE A 230 -16.53 3.04 -5.75
CA PHE A 230 -17.13 1.76 -5.40
C PHE A 230 -17.17 0.80 -6.58
N ILE A 231 -17.67 1.24 -7.74
CA ILE A 231 -17.79 0.38 -8.92
C ILE A 231 -16.42 -0.12 -9.38
N ILE A 232 -15.42 0.75 -9.47
CA ILE A 232 -14.07 0.35 -9.93
C ILE A 232 -13.45 -0.68 -8.99
N PHE A 233 -13.37 -0.37 -7.69
CA PHE A 233 -12.67 -1.23 -6.76
C PHE A 233 -13.46 -2.46 -6.36
N PHE A 234 -14.79 -2.39 -6.30
CA PHE A 234 -15.64 -3.55 -6.05
C PHE A 234 -15.65 -4.52 -7.24
N SER A 235 -15.65 -4.02 -8.47
CA SER A 235 -15.47 -4.86 -9.67
C SER A 235 -14.11 -5.54 -9.67
N GLY A 236 -13.05 -4.81 -9.31
CA GLY A 236 -11.72 -5.37 -9.13
C GLY A 236 -11.67 -6.47 -8.05
N TYR A 237 -12.39 -6.28 -6.95
CA TYR A 237 -12.51 -7.30 -5.90
C TYR A 237 -13.23 -8.56 -6.40
N ILE A 238 -14.39 -8.41 -7.07
CA ILE A 238 -15.16 -9.56 -7.58
C ILE A 238 -14.39 -10.30 -8.69
N SER A 239 -13.71 -9.59 -9.59
CA SER A 239 -12.93 -10.20 -10.66
C SER A 239 -11.77 -11.05 -10.17
N GLY A 240 -11.35 -10.88 -8.91
CA GLY A 240 -10.21 -11.63 -8.35
C GLY A 240 -8.88 -11.30 -9.02
N PHE A 241 -8.75 -10.12 -9.67
CA PHE A 241 -7.52 -9.76 -10.44
C PHE A 241 -6.24 -9.85 -9.60
N TYR A 242 -6.33 -9.70 -8.28
CA TYR A 242 -5.23 -9.85 -7.36
C TYR A 242 -4.66 -11.27 -7.29
N ASN A 243 -5.40 -12.28 -7.76
CA ASN A 243 -4.91 -13.66 -7.86
C ASN A 243 -4.03 -13.88 -9.09
N ASN A 244 -4.00 -12.93 -10.03
CA ASN A 244 -3.21 -13.02 -11.26
C ASN A 244 -1.79 -12.44 -11.10
N VAL A 245 -1.34 -12.26 -9.87
CA VAL A 245 0.03 -11.80 -9.58
C VAL A 245 1.01 -12.90 -10.00
N ILE A 246 1.88 -12.57 -10.98
CA ILE A 246 2.89 -13.50 -11.51
C ILE A 246 4.20 -13.24 -10.74
N ILE A 247 4.44 -14.03 -9.71
CA ILE A 247 5.67 -14.02 -8.90
C ILE A 247 5.97 -15.49 -8.59
N ASP A 248 7.19 -15.92 -8.87
CA ASP A 248 7.60 -17.32 -8.71
C ASP A 248 7.66 -17.72 -7.23
N ILE A 249 8.07 -16.80 -6.36
CA ILE A 249 8.16 -17.02 -4.91
C ILE A 249 6.76 -17.02 -4.31
N VAL A 250 6.32 -18.16 -3.79
CA VAL A 250 4.94 -18.40 -3.35
C VAL A 250 4.52 -17.45 -2.23
N TYR A 251 5.32 -17.32 -1.17
CA TYR A 251 4.98 -16.44 -0.04
C TYR A 251 4.91 -14.97 -0.44
N LEU A 252 5.78 -14.51 -1.36
CA LEU A 252 5.77 -13.14 -1.86
C LEU A 252 4.55 -12.89 -2.73
N ARG A 253 4.17 -13.84 -3.57
CA ARG A 253 2.95 -13.79 -4.38
C ARG A 253 1.70 -13.68 -3.50
N GLU A 254 1.60 -14.51 -2.45
CA GLU A 254 0.47 -14.49 -1.52
C GLU A 254 0.40 -13.19 -0.71
N PHE A 255 1.55 -12.68 -0.28
CA PHE A 255 1.64 -11.40 0.41
C PHE A 255 1.14 -10.25 -0.48
N ILE A 256 1.65 -10.13 -1.71
CA ILE A 256 1.27 -9.06 -2.64
C ILE A 256 -0.20 -9.19 -3.06
N ALA A 257 -0.68 -10.40 -3.34
CA ALA A 257 -2.09 -10.64 -3.65
C ALA A 257 -3.00 -10.20 -2.49
N SER A 258 -2.63 -10.54 -1.26
CA SER A 258 -3.36 -10.14 -0.05
C SER A 258 -3.34 -8.63 0.16
N LEU A 259 -2.22 -7.97 -0.12
CA LEU A 259 -2.07 -6.52 -0.04
C LEU A 259 -3.01 -5.81 -1.02
N ILE A 260 -2.99 -6.22 -2.29
CA ILE A 260 -3.85 -5.67 -3.34
C ILE A 260 -5.33 -5.91 -3.00
N LYS A 261 -5.68 -7.11 -2.53
CA LYS A 261 -7.03 -7.46 -2.07
C LYS A 261 -7.49 -6.51 -0.97
N ARG A 262 -6.66 -6.31 0.07
CA ARG A 262 -6.98 -5.42 1.19
C ARG A 262 -7.17 -3.96 0.74
N TRP A 263 -6.31 -3.47 -0.14
CA TRP A 263 -6.43 -2.12 -0.70
C TRP A 263 -7.73 -1.94 -1.49
N THR A 264 -8.08 -2.93 -2.29
CA THR A 264 -9.32 -2.94 -3.07
C THR A 264 -10.55 -2.90 -2.18
N ILE A 265 -10.56 -3.65 -1.07
CA ILE A 265 -11.64 -3.63 -0.08
C ILE A 265 -11.75 -2.26 0.60
N ILE A 266 -10.64 -1.69 1.06
CA ILE A 266 -10.63 -0.39 1.76
C ILE A 266 -11.16 0.72 0.85
N LEU A 267 -10.74 0.75 -0.41
CA LEU A 267 -11.21 1.74 -1.38
C LEU A 267 -12.69 1.53 -1.73
N SER A 268 -13.12 0.29 -1.90
CA SER A 268 -14.53 -0.04 -2.11
C SER A 268 -15.40 0.43 -0.95
N LEU A 269 -15.00 0.15 0.29
CA LEU A 269 -15.71 0.61 1.49
C LEU A 269 -15.72 2.15 1.59
N SER A 270 -14.64 2.82 1.22
CA SER A 270 -14.58 4.29 1.19
C SER A 270 -15.59 4.87 0.20
N GLY A 271 -15.75 4.23 -0.98
CA GLY A 271 -16.76 4.58 -1.96
C GLY A 271 -18.18 4.40 -1.40
N LEU A 272 -18.46 3.27 -0.74
CA LEU A 272 -19.75 2.97 -0.13
C LEU A 272 -20.11 3.98 0.97
N ILE A 273 -19.15 4.30 1.84
CA ILE A 273 -19.35 5.33 2.90
C ILE A 273 -19.68 6.68 2.25
N SER A 274 -18.98 7.07 1.19
CA SER A 274 -19.24 8.31 0.47
C SER A 274 -20.66 8.33 -0.11
N ILE A 275 -21.15 7.23 -0.67
CA ILE A 275 -22.52 7.11 -1.17
C ILE A 275 -23.53 7.37 -0.02
N ILE A 276 -23.32 6.70 1.13
CA ILE A 276 -24.19 6.85 2.30
C ILE A 276 -24.21 8.31 2.77
N VAL A 277 -23.04 8.95 2.91
CA VAL A 277 -22.92 10.36 3.33
C VAL A 277 -23.65 11.28 2.35
N GLY A 278 -23.48 11.07 1.05
CA GLY A 278 -24.17 11.87 0.03
C GLY A 278 -25.70 11.70 0.09
N PHE A 279 -26.22 10.49 0.31
CA PHE A 279 -27.64 10.25 0.52
C PHE A 279 -28.17 10.93 1.79
N LEU A 280 -27.44 10.87 2.89
CA LEU A 280 -27.82 11.56 4.13
C LEU A 280 -28.00 13.08 3.91
N MET A 281 -27.13 13.69 3.09
CA MET A 281 -27.25 15.12 2.73
C MET A 281 -28.52 15.41 1.91
N LEU A 282 -29.05 14.44 1.16
CA LEU A 282 -30.28 14.62 0.36
C LEU A 282 -31.59 14.40 1.14
N ILE A 283 -31.55 13.73 2.31
CA ILE A 283 -32.76 13.43 3.11
C ILE A 283 -33.64 14.65 3.39
N PRO A 284 -33.11 15.83 3.83
CA PRO A 284 -33.94 17.00 4.10
C PRO A 284 -34.72 17.49 2.87
N ILE A 285 -34.12 17.30 1.69
CA ILE A 285 -34.74 17.70 0.42
C ILE A 285 -35.88 16.76 0.07
N ILE A 286 -35.63 15.45 0.17
CA ILE A 286 -36.62 14.39 -0.11
C ILE A 286 -37.85 14.51 0.80
N LYS A 287 -37.62 14.69 2.13
CA LYS A 287 -38.71 14.88 3.10
C LYS A 287 -39.60 16.08 2.77
N ASN A 288 -39.01 17.20 2.37
CA ASN A 288 -39.77 18.38 1.98
C ASN A 288 -40.57 18.19 0.68
N TYR A 289 -40.01 17.44 -0.26
CA TYR A 289 -40.71 17.11 -1.53
C TYR A 289 -41.94 16.24 -1.24
N ILE A 290 -41.79 15.18 -0.43
CA ILE A 290 -42.91 14.30 -0.03
C ILE A 290 -44.00 15.07 0.73
N LYS A 291 -43.62 15.96 1.65
CA LYS A 291 -44.57 16.80 2.39
C LYS A 291 -45.39 17.71 1.45
N ARG A 292 -44.74 18.33 0.46
CA ARG A 292 -45.41 19.15 -0.56
C ARG A 292 -46.34 18.34 -1.46
N SER A 293 -45.92 17.17 -1.92
CA SER A 293 -46.73 16.26 -2.73
C SER A 293 -48.01 15.82 -2.00
N LYS A 294 -47.90 15.49 -0.68
CA LYS A 294 -49.06 15.13 0.14
C LYS A 294 -50.04 16.31 0.35
N MET A 295 -49.55 17.56 0.45
CA MET A 295 -50.41 18.73 0.58
C MET A 295 -51.16 19.06 -0.72
N VAL A 296 -50.54 18.86 -1.88
CA VAL A 296 -51.20 19.06 -3.17
C VAL A 296 -52.31 18.00 -3.39
N ARG A 297 -52.09 16.75 -3.00
CA ARG A 297 -53.12 15.68 -3.08
C ARG A 297 -54.27 15.84 -2.10
N LYS A 298 -54.11 16.59 -1.01
CA LYS A 298 -55.22 16.88 -0.08
C LYS A 298 -56.11 18.02 -0.53
N ASN A 299 -55.61 18.86 -1.46
CA ASN A 299 -56.32 20.02 -1.96
C ASN A 299 -56.94 19.81 -3.36
N LEU A 300 -56.81 18.59 -3.91
CA LEU A 300 -57.52 18.05 -5.07
C LEU A 300 -58.62 17.09 -4.60
#